data_8b7129748b0f7eac5af9f0998bd34bb6
#
_entry.id   8b7129748b0f7eac5af9f0998bd34bb6
#
_cell.length_a   1.000
_cell.length_b   1.000
_cell.length_c   1.000
_cell.angle_alpha   90.00
_cell.angle_beta   90.00
_cell.angle_gamma   90.00
#
_symmetry.space_group_name_H-M   'P 1'
#
loop_
_entity.id
_entity.type
_entity.pdbx_description
1 polymer ?
#
loop_
_entity_poly.entity_id
_entity_poly.type
_entity_poly.pdbx_seq_one_letter_code
_entity_poly.pdbx_strand_id
1 'polypeptide(L)'
;MANTEMIRDYIRASGYKMQYVARALKISPNALNLKLQGRTQFKLSEAERLSAVLGLSMYERDLCFFEEQNRREVLARRADEKPLVSD
;
A
#
# COMPACT_ATOMS: atom_id res chain seq x y z
N MET A 1 -8.50 -2.92 2.66
CA MET A 1 -8.68 -1.63 1.97
C MET A 1 -7.39 -0.84 2.02
N ALA A 2 -7.05 -0.16 0.94
CA ALA A 2 -5.80 0.59 0.90
C ALA A 2 -5.88 1.85 1.76
N ASN A 3 -4.78 2.19 2.39
CA ASN A 3 -4.64 3.43 3.13
C ASN A 3 -4.23 4.54 2.16
N THR A 4 -5.23 5.13 1.52
CA THR A 4 -4.99 6.11 0.46
C THR A 4 -4.30 7.37 0.95
N GLU A 5 -4.54 7.75 2.19
CA GLU A 5 -3.90 8.92 2.77
C GLU A 5 -2.39 8.71 2.90
N MET A 6 -2.00 7.56 3.41
CA MET A 6 -0.58 7.19 3.52
C MET A 6 0.07 7.09 2.14
N ILE A 7 -0.62 6.50 1.18
CA ILE A 7 -0.13 6.39 -0.19
C ILE A 7 0.11 7.77 -0.79
N ARG A 8 -0.85 8.69 -0.62
CA ARG A 8 -0.69 10.06 -1.12
C ARG A 8 0.49 10.75 -0.47
N ASP A 9 0.71 10.51 0.82
CA ASP A 9 1.84 11.10 1.52
C ASP A 9 3.16 10.59 0.97
N TYR A 10 3.26 9.30 0.68
CA TYR A 10 4.47 8.73 0.06
C TYR A 10 4.71 9.29 -1.33
N ILE A 11 3.65 9.44 -2.14
CA ILE A 11 3.79 10.02 -3.47
C ILE A 11 4.27 11.47 -3.37
N ARG A 12 3.69 12.24 -2.45
CA ARG A 12 4.09 13.62 -2.25
C ARG A 12 5.54 13.71 -1.81
N ALA A 13 5.94 12.86 -0.89
CA ALA A 13 7.31 12.85 -0.38
C ALA A 13 8.31 12.43 -1.47
N SER A 14 7.91 11.62 -2.44
CA SER A 14 8.77 11.19 -3.51
C SER A 14 9.14 12.31 -4.49
N GLY A 15 8.28 13.31 -4.59
CA GLY A 15 8.44 14.38 -5.56
C GLY A 15 8.03 14.00 -6.97
N TYR A 16 7.56 12.78 -7.19
CA TYR A 16 7.12 12.35 -8.51
C TYR A 16 5.79 13.02 -8.89
N LYS A 17 5.65 13.33 -10.17
CA LYS A 17 4.38 13.83 -10.68
C LYS A 17 3.39 12.69 -10.82
N MET A 18 2.11 13.01 -10.65
CA MET A 18 1.04 12.02 -10.79
C MET A 18 1.07 11.31 -12.14
N GLN A 19 1.38 12.04 -13.21
CA GLN A 19 1.49 11.43 -14.54
C GLN A 19 2.54 10.34 -14.58
N TYR A 20 3.68 10.59 -13.94
CA TYR A 20 4.76 9.62 -13.90
C TYR A 20 4.34 8.36 -13.13
N VAL A 21 3.72 8.57 -11.98
CA VAL A 21 3.27 7.46 -11.14
C VAL A 21 2.21 6.63 -11.88
N ALA A 22 1.24 7.30 -12.50
CA ALA A 22 0.19 6.61 -13.25
C ALA A 22 0.78 5.78 -14.39
N ARG A 23 1.75 6.35 -15.11
CA ARG A 23 2.42 5.63 -16.19
C ARG A 23 3.13 4.39 -15.68
N ALA A 24 3.78 4.51 -14.54
CA ALA A 24 4.47 3.36 -13.93
C ALA A 24 3.49 2.26 -13.56
N LEU A 25 2.29 2.61 -13.18
CA LEU A 25 1.23 1.64 -12.87
C LEU A 25 0.46 1.17 -14.11
N LYS A 26 0.77 1.74 -15.27
CA LYS A 26 0.09 1.44 -16.55
C LYS A 26 -1.40 1.79 -16.51
N ILE A 27 -1.74 2.88 -15.85
CA ILE A 27 -3.10 3.40 -15.78
C ILE A 27 -3.08 4.89 -16.10
N SER A 28 -4.25 5.44 -16.38
CA SER A 28 -4.36 6.88 -16.63
C SER A 28 -4.23 7.67 -15.35
N PRO A 29 -3.83 8.94 -15.42
CA PRO A 29 -3.82 9.80 -14.23
C PRO A 29 -5.18 9.89 -13.56
N ASN A 30 -6.26 9.91 -14.36
CA ASN A 30 -7.60 9.95 -13.82
C ASN A 30 -7.92 8.67 -13.04
N ALA A 31 -7.53 7.51 -13.56
CA ALA A 31 -7.73 6.25 -12.87
C ALA A 31 -6.96 6.22 -11.55
N LEU A 32 -5.72 6.71 -11.55
CA LEU A 32 -4.94 6.79 -10.33
C LEU A 32 -5.62 7.70 -9.31
N ASN A 33 -6.13 8.84 -9.77
CA ASN A 33 -6.79 9.78 -8.89
C ASN A 33 -8.02 9.17 -8.21
N LEU A 34 -8.80 8.41 -8.96
CA LEU A 34 -9.97 7.72 -8.42
C LEU A 34 -9.56 6.69 -7.35
N LYS A 35 -8.47 5.98 -7.58
CA LYS A 35 -7.97 5.02 -6.60
C LYS A 35 -7.49 5.72 -5.33
N LEU A 36 -6.83 6.87 -5.48
CA LEU A 36 -6.35 7.65 -4.34
C LEU A 36 -7.48 8.31 -3.57
N GLN A 37 -8.64 8.49 -4.19
CA GLN A 37 -9.84 8.97 -3.52
C GLN A 37 -10.62 7.86 -2.84
N GLY A 38 -10.19 6.62 -3.04
CA GLY A 38 -10.88 5.46 -2.47
C GLY A 38 -12.12 5.04 -3.25
N ARG A 39 -12.33 5.59 -4.44
CA ARG A 39 -13.50 5.26 -5.25
C ARG A 39 -13.35 3.94 -5.98
N THR A 40 -12.12 3.60 -6.36
CA THR A 40 -11.80 2.31 -6.95
C THR A 40 -10.63 1.73 -6.20
N GLN A 41 -10.48 0.41 -6.25
CA GLN A 41 -9.43 -0.26 -5.50
C GLN A 41 -8.19 -0.47 -6.36
N PHE A 42 -7.04 -0.50 -5.72
CA PHE A 42 -5.80 -0.89 -6.37
C PHE A 42 -5.80 -2.39 -6.62
N LYS A 43 -5.41 -2.78 -7.81
CA LYS A 43 -5.15 -4.19 -8.10
C LYS A 43 -3.83 -4.57 -7.46
N LEU A 44 -3.64 -5.87 -7.21
CA LEU A 44 -2.40 -6.35 -6.62
C LEU A 44 -1.18 -5.95 -7.45
N SER A 45 -1.27 -6.09 -8.78
CA SER A 45 -0.18 -5.71 -9.66
C SER A 45 0.14 -4.22 -9.57
N GLU A 46 -0.88 -3.39 -9.41
CA GLU A 46 -0.70 -1.95 -9.25
C GLU A 46 -0.04 -1.62 -7.93
N ALA A 47 -0.45 -2.29 -6.87
CA ALA A 47 0.15 -2.10 -5.55
C ALA A 47 1.63 -2.48 -5.58
N GLU A 48 1.97 -3.57 -6.23
CA GLU A 48 3.37 -4.00 -6.35
C GLU A 48 4.20 -2.99 -7.13
N ARG A 49 3.67 -2.50 -8.26
CA ARG A 49 4.37 -1.50 -9.07
C ARG A 49 4.54 -0.19 -8.33
N LEU A 50 3.49 0.26 -7.65
CA LEU A 50 3.56 1.49 -6.88
C LEU A 50 4.59 1.37 -5.76
N SER A 51 4.60 0.25 -5.08
CA SER A 51 5.59 0.01 -4.03
C SER A 51 7.00 0.06 -4.57
N ALA A 52 7.23 -0.52 -5.75
CA ALA A 52 8.54 -0.49 -6.39
C ALA A 52 8.95 0.92 -6.78
N VAL A 53 8.03 1.68 -7.38
CA VAL A 53 8.31 3.06 -7.80
C VAL A 53 8.65 3.94 -6.61
N LEU A 54 7.91 3.79 -5.52
CA LEU A 54 8.13 4.62 -4.33
C LEU A 54 9.23 4.07 -3.42
N GLY A 55 9.77 2.90 -3.74
CA GLY A 55 10.82 2.30 -2.92
C GLY A 55 10.33 1.88 -1.54
N LEU A 56 9.10 1.43 -1.45
CA LEU A 56 8.54 1.02 -0.16
C LEU A 56 9.11 -0.32 0.27
N SER A 57 9.37 -0.45 1.56
CA SER A 57 9.69 -1.75 2.15
C SER A 57 8.46 -2.63 2.15
N MET A 58 8.65 -3.92 2.38
CA MET A 58 7.52 -4.84 2.52
C MET A 58 6.56 -4.39 3.61
N TYR A 59 7.11 -3.93 4.71
CA TYR A 59 6.33 -3.43 5.83
C TYR A 59 5.49 -2.22 5.42
N GLU A 60 6.12 -1.26 4.73
CA GLU A 60 5.43 -0.06 4.28
C GLU A 60 4.37 -0.39 3.25
N ARG A 61 4.67 -1.31 2.33
CA ARG A 61 3.70 -1.77 1.35
C ARG A 61 2.48 -2.39 2.03
N ASP A 62 2.72 -3.23 3.03
CA ASP A 62 1.63 -3.88 3.74
C ASP A 62 0.76 -2.87 4.49
N LEU A 63 1.38 -1.85 5.09
CA LEU A 63 0.61 -0.79 5.74
C LEU A 63 -0.24 -0.01 4.74
N CYS A 64 0.30 0.25 3.55
CA CYS A 64 -0.41 1.03 2.54
C CYS A 64 -1.58 0.27 1.92
N PHE A 65 -1.38 -1.00 1.61
CA PHE A 65 -2.32 -1.74 0.78
C PHE A 65 -3.04 -2.87 1.49
N PHE A 66 -2.45 -3.42 2.53
CA PHE A 66 -2.97 -4.61 3.18
C PHE A 66 -3.10 -4.44 4.68
N GLU A 67 -3.31 -3.21 5.13
CA GLU A 67 -3.32 -2.91 6.55
C GLU A 67 -4.30 -3.78 7.33
N GLU A 68 -5.51 -3.90 6.83
CA GLU A 68 -6.55 -4.65 7.51
C GLU A 68 -6.22 -6.15 7.54
N GLN A 69 -5.80 -6.68 6.40
CA GLN A 69 -5.40 -8.07 6.30
C GLN A 69 -4.17 -8.36 7.14
N ASN A 70 -3.20 -7.45 7.10
CA ASN A 70 -1.98 -7.59 7.88
C ASN A 70 -2.26 -7.55 9.37
N ARG A 71 -3.21 -6.72 9.79
CA ARG A 71 -3.61 -6.66 11.19
C ARG A 71 -4.17 -8.00 11.66
N ARG A 72 -5.00 -8.64 10.84
CA ARG A 72 -5.54 -9.95 11.16
C ARG A 72 -4.45 -10.99 11.27
N GLU A 73 -3.50 -10.98 10.36
CA GLU A 73 -2.38 -11.91 10.39
C GLU A 73 -1.51 -11.71 11.61
N VAL A 74 -1.25 -10.45 11.96
CA VAL A 74 -0.45 -10.13 13.15
C VAL A 74 -1.15 -10.63 14.40
N LEU A 75 -2.46 -10.45 14.51
CA LEU A 75 -3.20 -10.93 15.67
C LEU A 75 -3.19 -12.46 15.73
N ALA A 76 -3.34 -13.11 14.57
CA ALA A 76 -3.30 -14.57 14.52
C ALA A 76 -1.91 -15.08 14.93
N ARG A 77 -0.84 -14.44 14.45
CA ARG A 77 0.51 -14.80 14.82
C ARG A 77 0.75 -14.63 16.31
N ARG A 78 0.26 -13.54 16.87
CA ARG A 78 0.41 -13.31 18.31
C ARG A 78 -0.26 -14.39 19.11
N ALA A 79 -1.43 -14.85 18.65
CA ALA A 79 -2.11 -15.96 19.33
C ALA A 79 -1.27 -17.22 19.28
N ASP A 80 -0.65 -17.50 18.14
CA ASP A 80 0.18 -18.69 17.96
C ASP A 80 1.53 -18.58 18.65
N GLU A 81 2.12 -17.38 18.61
CA GLU A 81 3.48 -17.16 19.11
C GLU A 81 3.52 -16.75 20.57
N LYS A 82 2.37 -16.46 21.15
CA LYS A 82 2.30 -15.97 22.50
C LYS A 82 3.06 -16.82 23.50
N PRO A 83 2.95 -18.14 23.46
CA PRO A 83 3.71 -18.99 24.40
C PRO A 83 5.21 -18.82 24.24
N LEU A 84 5.67 -18.56 23.03
CA LEU A 84 7.09 -18.36 22.77
C LEU A 84 7.55 -17.00 23.22
N VAL A 85 6.72 -15.99 22.98
CA VAL A 85 7.06 -14.61 23.30
C VAL A 85 7.01 -14.38 24.81
N SER A 86 6.13 -15.04 25.49
CA SER A 86 5.97 -14.86 26.94
C SER A 86 7.09 -15.49 27.74
N ASP A 87 7.94 -16.22 27.10
CA ASP A 87 9.14 -16.76 27.74
C ASP A 87 10.21 -15.68 27.92
#